data_bfbbdfc723c88d419c901c92cf746b77
#
_entry.id   bfbbdfc723c88d419c901c92cf746b77
#
_cell.length_a   1.000
_cell.length_b   1.000
_cell.length_c   1.000
_cell.angle_alpha   90.00
_cell.angle_beta   90.00
_cell.angle_gamma   90.00
#
_symmetry.space_group_name_H-M   'P 1'
#
loop_
_entity.id
_entity.type
_entity.pdbx_description
1 polymer ?
#
loop_
_entity_poly.entity_id
_entity_poly.type
_entity_poly.pdbx_seq_one_letter_code
_entity_poly.pdbx_strand_id
1 'polypeptide(L)' 'MAKYYIETNDGRKWIKEVDYANGKLTFTTNEDDAYRGRDGFYANATRDMLRHGFKDEYPEVAELMCEAPYY' A
#
# COMPACT_ATOMS: atom_id res chain seq x y z
N MET A 1 -12.89 1.30 -3.58
CA MET A 1 -11.83 0.87 -2.67
C MET A 1 -10.48 1.09 -3.30
N ALA A 2 -9.51 1.47 -2.50
CA ALA A 2 -8.17 1.77 -2.99
C ALA A 2 -7.24 0.57 -2.78
N LYS A 3 -6.36 0.35 -3.74
CA LYS A 3 -5.27 -0.64 -3.64
C LYS A 3 -3.96 0.12 -3.56
N TYR A 4 -3.01 -0.41 -2.81
CA TYR A 4 -1.71 0.22 -2.62
C TYR A 4 -0.63 -0.67 -3.21
N TYR A 5 0.21 -0.10 -4.05
CA TYR A 5 1.23 -0.86 -4.75
C TYR A 5 2.56 -0.12 -4.85
N ILE A 6 3.59 -0.89 -5.04
CA ILE A 6 4.94 -0.40 -5.33
C ILE A 6 5.32 -0.92 -6.71
N GLU A 7 5.64 -0.01 -7.60
CA GLU A 7 6.07 -0.39 -8.93
C GLU A 7 7.57 -0.67 -8.90
N THR A 8 7.94 -1.87 -9.28
CA THR A 8 9.33 -2.30 -9.31
C THR A 8 9.73 -2.67 -10.73
N ASN A 9 11.03 -2.84 -10.97
CA ASN A 9 11.52 -3.26 -12.28
C ASN A 9 11.01 -4.64 -12.69
N ASP A 10 10.63 -5.46 -11.73
CA ASP A 10 10.14 -6.82 -11.95
C ASP A 10 8.63 -6.91 -12.05
N GLY A 11 7.95 -5.77 -11.94
CA GLY A 11 6.50 -5.72 -11.95
C GLY A 11 5.96 -5.09 -10.68
N ARG A 12 4.63 -5.07 -10.57
CA ARG A 12 3.98 -4.49 -9.40
C ARG A 12 3.92 -5.46 -8.23
N LYS A 13 4.06 -4.88 -7.05
CA LYS A 13 3.94 -5.57 -5.78
C LYS A 13 2.93 -4.78 -4.95
N TRP A 14 1.88 -5.46 -4.49
CA TRP A 14 0.82 -4.82 -3.70
C TRP A 14 0.98 -5.12 -2.24
N ILE A 15 0.49 -4.21 -1.40
CA ILE A 15 0.35 -4.51 0.02
C ILE A 15 -0.78 -5.52 0.18
N LYS A 16 -0.52 -6.62 0.88
CA LYS A 16 -1.50 -7.66 1.18
C LYS A 16 -2.14 -7.43 2.54
N GLU A 17 -1.34 -7.17 3.56
CA GLU A 17 -1.82 -6.95 4.92
C GLU A 17 -1.04 -5.84 5.59
N VAL A 18 -1.74 -5.07 6.43
CA VAL A 18 -1.15 -4.03 7.25
C VAL A 18 -1.43 -4.36 8.71
N ASP A 19 -0.39 -4.64 9.47
CA ASP A 19 -0.49 -4.88 10.91
C ASP A 19 0.00 -3.64 11.66
N TYR A 20 -0.91 -2.76 11.97
CA TYR A 20 -0.58 -1.51 12.66
C TYR A 20 -0.07 -1.75 14.08
N ALA A 21 -0.57 -2.79 14.75
CA ALA A 21 -0.20 -3.07 16.12
C ALA A 21 1.27 -3.48 16.25
N ASN A 22 1.78 -4.22 15.26
CA ASN A 22 3.16 -4.72 15.26
C ASN A 22 4.07 -3.99 14.27
N GLY A 23 3.53 -3.03 13.53
CA GLY A 23 4.30 -2.28 12.54
C GLY A 23 4.81 -3.13 11.39
N LYS A 24 4.00 -4.08 10.90
CA LYS A 24 4.40 -5.01 9.85
C LYS A 24 3.53 -4.88 8.61
N LEU A 25 4.19 -5.04 7.46
CA LEU A 25 3.55 -5.10 6.17
C LEU A 25 3.81 -6.45 5.52
N THR A 26 2.79 -6.98 4.84
CA THR A 26 2.93 -8.17 3.99
C THR A 26 2.62 -7.76 2.55
N PHE A 27 3.42 -8.24 1.62
CA PHE A 27 3.27 -7.91 0.20
C PHE A 27 2.85 -9.13 -0.60
N THR A 28 2.26 -8.87 -1.77
CA THR A 28 1.88 -9.91 -2.72
C THR A 28 2.10 -9.42 -4.14
N THR A 29 2.39 -10.34 -5.04
CA THR A 29 2.46 -10.05 -6.49
C THR A 29 1.12 -10.33 -7.17
N ASN A 30 0.15 -10.88 -6.44
CA ASN A 30 -1.18 -11.16 -6.95
C ASN A 30 -2.13 -10.00 -6.60
N GLU A 31 -2.56 -9.25 -7.61
CA GLU A 31 -3.45 -8.11 -7.43
C GLU A 31 -4.75 -8.48 -6.70
N ASP A 32 -5.25 -9.70 -6.88
CA ASP A 32 -6.49 -10.13 -6.25
C ASP A 32 -6.36 -10.26 -4.73
N ASP A 33 -5.14 -10.46 -4.24
CA ASP A 33 -4.87 -10.54 -2.81
C ASP A 33 -4.50 -9.19 -2.20
N ALA A 34 -4.52 -8.11 -2.97
CA ALA A 34 -4.11 -6.79 -2.49
C ALA A 34 -5.04 -6.25 -1.41
N TYR A 35 -4.43 -5.62 -0.41
CA TYR A 35 -5.17 -4.89 0.61
C TYR A 35 -6.03 -3.81 -0.04
N ARG A 36 -7.31 -3.79 0.34
CA ARG A 36 -8.26 -2.82 -0.16
C ARG A 36 -8.60 -1.86 0.98
N GLY A 37 -8.06 -0.67 0.89
CA GLY A 37 -8.35 0.39 1.85
C GLY A 37 -9.75 0.95 1.66
N ARG A 38 -10.08 1.97 2.45
CA ARG A 38 -11.33 2.69 2.33
C ARG A 38 -11.45 3.33 0.95
N ASP A 39 -12.49 4.10 0.72
CA ASP A 39 -12.77 4.71 -0.56
C ASP A 39 -11.63 5.62 -1.05
N GLY A 40 -11.76 6.07 -2.29
CA GLY A 40 -10.74 6.89 -2.93
C GLY A 40 -10.51 8.23 -2.26
N PHE A 41 -11.50 8.74 -1.50
CA PHE A 41 -11.38 10.02 -0.83
C PHE A 41 -10.26 10.03 0.21
N TYR A 42 -10.10 8.92 0.94
CA TYR A 42 -9.07 8.81 1.97
C TYR A 42 -7.78 8.15 1.49
N ALA A 43 -7.74 7.75 0.22
CA ALA A 43 -6.63 6.96 -0.30
C ALA A 43 -5.28 7.65 -0.17
N ASN A 44 -5.21 8.94 -0.50
CA ASN A 44 -3.95 9.68 -0.43
C ASN A 44 -3.45 9.84 1.01
N ALA A 45 -4.38 10.09 1.94
CA ALA A 45 -4.02 10.21 3.35
C ALA A 45 -3.50 8.88 3.91
N THR A 46 -4.16 7.78 3.54
CA THR A 46 -3.72 6.44 3.96
C THR A 46 -2.36 6.11 3.37
N ARG A 47 -2.14 6.41 2.09
CA ARG A 47 -0.85 6.21 1.45
C ARG A 47 0.25 6.96 2.20
N ASP A 48 0.03 8.23 2.51
CA ASP A 48 1.02 9.04 3.20
C ASP A 48 1.31 8.49 4.60
N MET A 49 0.29 8.05 5.31
CA MET A 49 0.44 7.42 6.61
C MET A 49 1.31 6.16 6.53
N LEU A 50 1.05 5.31 5.55
CA LEU A 50 1.84 4.09 5.35
C LEU A 50 3.28 4.41 4.98
N ARG A 51 3.50 5.40 4.12
CA ARG A 51 4.84 5.80 3.70
C ARG A 51 5.67 6.32 4.87
N HIS A 52 5.06 7.04 5.81
CA HIS A 52 5.76 7.58 6.96
C HIS A 52 5.87 6.58 8.11
N GLY A 53 4.82 5.80 8.34
CA GLY A 53 4.75 4.89 9.48
C GLY A 53 5.61 3.63 9.35
N PHE A 54 5.91 3.21 8.14
CA PHE A 54 6.61 1.94 7.90
C PHE A 54 7.95 2.09 7.20
N LYS A 55 8.41 3.31 6.98
CA LYS A 55 9.61 3.56 6.17
C LYS A 55 10.90 2.98 6.75
N ASP A 56 10.97 2.85 8.07
CA ASP A 56 12.19 2.39 8.72
C ASP A 56 12.43 0.89 8.50
N GLU A 57 11.37 0.10 8.52
CA GLU A 57 11.45 -1.34 8.29
C GLU A 57 11.25 -1.72 6.83
N TYR A 58 10.52 -0.90 6.09
CA TYR A 58 10.16 -1.15 4.70
C TYR A 58 10.50 0.08 3.85
N PRO A 59 11.78 0.30 3.53
CA PRO A 59 12.19 1.50 2.77
C PRO A 59 11.46 1.66 1.44
N GLU A 60 11.04 0.56 0.84
CA GLU A 60 10.32 0.58 -0.44
C GLU A 60 8.99 1.31 -0.38
N VAL A 61 8.41 1.51 0.82
CA VAL A 61 7.14 2.25 0.93
C VAL A 61 7.29 3.73 0.56
N ALA A 62 8.50 4.24 0.47
CA ALA A 62 8.72 5.60 -0.02
C ALA A 62 8.18 5.78 -1.45
N GLU A 63 8.10 4.70 -2.21
CA GLU A 63 7.57 4.68 -3.57
C GLU A 63 6.14 4.14 -3.65
N LEU A 64 5.46 4.01 -2.50
CA LEU A 64 4.10 3.48 -2.45
C LEU A 64 3.14 4.40 -3.19
N MET A 65 2.39 3.81 -4.07
CA MET A 65 1.36 4.48 -4.84
C MET A 65 -0.01 3.94 -4.45
N CYS A 66 -1.02 4.72 -4.75
CA CYS A 66 -2.40 4.33 -4.48
C CYS A 66 -3.18 4.31 -5.78
N GLU A 67 -3.85 3.20 -6.06
CA GLU A 67 -4.77 3.08 -7.17
C GLU A 67 -6.19 3.15 -6.61
N ALA A 68 -6.85 4.27 -6.81
CA ALA A 68 -8.20 4.52 -6.32
C ALA A 68 -9.17 4.67 -7.48
N PRO A 69 -10.41 4.19 -7.33
CA PRO A 69 -11.40 4.42 -8.35
C PRO A 69 -11.80 5.90 -8.39
N TYR A 70 -12.21 6.34 -9.56
CA TYR A 70 -12.83 7.66 -9.70
C TYR A 70 -14.30 7.60 -9.32
N TYR A 71 -14.76 8.65 -8.71
CA TYR A 71 -16.17 8.82 -8.40
C TYR A 71 -16.73 9.97 -9.20
#